data_89f2e832388215ed72247c0a1ea4a652
#
_entry.id   89f2e832388215ed72247c0a1ea4a652
#
_cell.length_a   1.000
_cell.length_b   1.000
_cell.length_c   1.000
_cell.angle_alpha   90.00
_cell.angle_beta   90.00
_cell.angle_gamma   90.00
#
_symmetry.space_group_name_H-M   'P 1'
#
loop_
_entity.id
_entity.type
_entity.pdbx_description
1 polymer ?
#
loop_
_entity_poly.entity_id
_entity_poly.type
_entity_poly.pdbx_seq_one_letter_code
_entity_poly.pdbx_strand_id
1 'polypeptide(L)'
;MGPFSTYQACIALTGLAFGLLAYLLSAVSGPLSKVPGPWYSKFTEAAGKYHLLKGRKPIYINQLHDEYGPIVRIGPNEVSIKDAAAMQRMYSIKGEFPKAWIYQILVLGVESVFSTISIPLHRRYRRLLSSAMSDSGLARHKQVIDGKVRLAIQRMGKRQNVVDVLFWSMCMTTDIIAELSFGQSFNQLETGERNQEMLQHHYRVVEEEGEDSKPTLLSKLYRPKLGEEGLEFQEIRANAQSYIVAGSDTTSNTLTYLIWLVCKHNDVRVQLMEELDTLADSYEDSDLKKLPYLNHIIDETLRMYSSVPAGLPREVTAHCSYFPSFFRANVLLTNVCQVPPEGIEFCGHWIPGGTTVSAQAYSMHRDEVVFPNPLRFDPSRWERPTQAMKDSFVPFGGGSRICMGVHLAKMELRLAAARFFLTFRNARISTADGFCDEDMEPSLYFLMTPNKKRCLIEVD
;
A
#
# COMPACT_ATOMS: atom_id res chain seq x y z
N MET A 1 -26.12 4.38 47.72
CA MET A 1 -24.81 4.80 47.22
C MET A 1 -24.30 5.88 48.16
N GLY A 2 -23.36 5.56 49.03
CA GLY A 2 -22.82 6.52 50.00
C GLY A 2 -21.86 7.51 49.29
N PRO A 3 -21.74 8.75 49.80
CA PRO A 3 -20.83 9.71 49.25
C PRO A 3 -19.37 9.17 49.36
N PHE A 4 -18.64 9.17 48.25
CA PHE A 4 -17.19 8.98 48.30
C PHE A 4 -16.60 9.89 49.35
N SER A 5 -15.91 9.34 50.34
CA SER A 5 -15.33 10.19 51.38
C SER A 5 -14.29 11.13 50.69
N THR A 6 -14.26 12.37 51.17
CA THR A 6 -13.29 13.39 50.71
C THR A 6 -11.85 12.87 50.73
N TYR A 7 -11.54 11.96 51.63
CA TYR A 7 -10.25 11.28 51.75
C TYR A 7 -9.97 10.33 50.54
N GLN A 8 -10.97 9.58 50.07
CA GLN A 8 -10.84 8.73 48.89
C GLN A 8 -10.66 9.56 47.60
N ALA A 9 -11.36 10.68 47.52
CA ALA A 9 -11.20 11.62 46.40
C ALA A 9 -9.79 12.26 46.40
N CYS A 10 -9.26 12.64 47.54
CA CYS A 10 -7.91 13.17 47.69
C CYS A 10 -6.83 12.14 47.28
N ILE A 11 -6.98 10.87 47.70
CA ILE A 11 -6.06 9.79 47.31
C ILE A 11 -6.08 9.57 45.80
N ALA A 12 -7.29 9.52 45.19
CA ALA A 12 -7.45 9.35 43.75
C ALA A 12 -6.81 10.51 42.96
N LEU A 13 -7.03 11.75 43.38
CA LEU A 13 -6.47 12.94 42.76
C LEU A 13 -4.94 12.98 42.89
N THR A 14 -4.39 12.64 44.07
CA THR A 14 -2.93 12.57 44.28
C THR A 14 -2.29 11.48 43.44
N GLY A 15 -2.95 10.30 43.31
CA GLY A 15 -2.50 9.23 42.43
C GLY A 15 -2.52 9.63 40.96
N LEU A 16 -3.56 10.32 40.51
CA LEU A 16 -3.65 10.86 39.14
C LEU A 16 -2.56 11.92 38.89
N ALA A 17 -2.36 12.83 39.79
CA ALA A 17 -1.31 13.85 39.67
C ALA A 17 0.09 13.25 39.59
N PHE A 18 0.38 12.26 40.45
CA PHE A 18 1.65 11.52 40.40
C PHE A 18 1.84 10.75 39.10
N GLY A 19 0.78 10.04 38.63
CA GLY A 19 0.79 9.34 37.35
C GLY A 19 1.01 10.29 36.18
N LEU A 20 0.36 11.45 36.16
CA LEU A 20 0.56 12.49 35.15
C LEU A 20 2.00 13.04 35.19
N LEU A 21 2.51 13.35 36.35
CA LEU A 21 3.88 13.83 36.51
C LEU A 21 4.90 12.79 36.03
N ALA A 22 4.74 11.51 36.38
CA ALA A 22 5.61 10.44 35.95
C ALA A 22 5.54 10.26 34.40
N TYR A 23 4.35 10.39 33.81
CA TYR A 23 4.18 10.38 32.36
C TYR A 23 4.90 11.55 31.68
N LEU A 24 4.72 12.77 32.19
CA LEU A 24 5.38 13.97 31.65
C LEU A 24 6.91 13.87 31.76
N LEU A 25 7.41 13.42 32.91
CA LEU A 25 8.85 13.20 33.09
C LEU A 25 9.39 12.13 32.13
N SER A 26 8.70 11.01 31.96
CA SER A 26 9.11 9.96 31.01
C SER A 26 9.10 10.44 29.56
N ALA A 27 8.16 11.31 29.19
CA ALA A 27 8.05 11.87 27.85
C ALA A 27 9.22 12.80 27.49
N VAL A 28 9.75 13.55 28.46
CA VAL A 28 10.81 14.52 28.25
C VAL A 28 12.21 13.98 28.54
N SER A 29 12.36 12.98 29.41
CA SER A 29 13.66 12.39 29.80
C SER A 29 13.88 10.96 29.31
N GLY A 30 12.85 10.35 28.69
CA GLY A 30 12.91 8.98 28.15
C GLY A 30 13.86 8.84 26.94
N PRO A 31 14.15 7.61 26.52
CA PRO A 31 15.11 7.33 25.43
C PRO A 31 14.81 8.07 24.12
N LEU A 32 13.53 8.26 23.79
CA LEU A 32 13.10 9.00 22.58
C LEU A 32 13.15 10.53 22.76
N SER A 33 13.54 11.05 23.92
CA SER A 33 13.59 12.51 24.16
C SER A 33 14.58 13.25 23.25
N LYS A 34 15.64 12.55 22.79
CA LYS A 34 16.68 13.07 21.90
C LYS A 34 16.32 12.97 20.42
N VAL A 35 15.26 12.22 20.04
CA VAL A 35 14.79 12.15 18.67
C VAL A 35 14.08 13.47 18.34
N PRO A 36 14.49 14.19 17.26
CA PRO A 36 13.90 15.46 16.89
C PRO A 36 12.44 15.31 16.52
N GLY A 37 11.68 16.40 16.63
CA GLY A 37 10.25 16.43 16.29
C GLY A 37 9.50 17.49 17.08
N PRO A 38 8.24 17.75 16.74
CA PRO A 38 7.43 18.76 17.41
C PRO A 38 7.26 18.41 18.89
N TRP A 39 7.31 19.43 19.77
CA TRP A 39 7.27 19.23 21.24
C TRP A 39 6.07 18.41 21.71
N TYR A 40 4.90 18.58 21.06
CA TYR A 40 3.66 17.87 21.41
C TYR A 40 3.71 16.38 21.07
N SER A 41 4.51 15.95 20.08
CA SER A 41 4.64 14.54 19.73
C SER A 41 5.20 13.67 20.87
N LYS A 42 5.88 14.31 21.85
CA LYS A 42 6.34 13.63 23.07
C LYS A 42 5.19 13.14 23.93
N PHE A 43 4.04 13.84 23.86
CA PHE A 43 2.90 13.63 24.74
C PHE A 43 1.67 13.03 24.06
N THR A 44 1.51 13.22 22.77
CA THR A 44 0.26 12.83 22.09
C THR A 44 0.46 12.52 20.62
N GLU A 45 -0.36 11.63 20.09
CA GLU A 45 -0.51 11.34 18.66
C GLU A 45 -1.62 12.18 17.99
N ALA A 46 -2.23 13.11 18.71
CA ALA A 46 -3.44 13.82 18.27
C ALA A 46 -3.24 14.53 16.93
N ALA A 47 -2.10 15.17 16.70
CA ALA A 47 -1.82 15.84 15.43
C ALA A 47 -1.77 14.83 14.26
N GLY A 48 -1.06 13.70 14.43
CA GLY A 48 -1.03 12.63 13.42
C GLY A 48 -2.41 12.04 13.13
N LYS A 49 -3.24 11.83 14.17
CA LYS A 49 -4.62 11.36 14.03
C LYS A 49 -5.52 12.38 13.33
N TYR A 50 -5.39 13.66 13.65
CA TYR A 50 -6.11 14.74 12.97
C TYR A 50 -5.80 14.76 11.47
N HIS A 51 -4.51 14.71 11.11
CA HIS A 51 -4.10 14.69 9.71
C HIS A 51 -4.51 13.38 9.00
N LEU A 52 -4.57 12.24 9.72
CA LEU A 52 -5.10 10.99 9.18
C LEU A 52 -6.59 11.13 8.83
N LEU A 53 -7.40 11.67 9.73
CA LEU A 53 -8.85 11.89 9.48
C LEU A 53 -9.10 12.85 8.31
N LYS A 54 -8.16 13.76 8.03
CA LYS A 54 -8.21 14.66 6.86
C LYS A 54 -7.61 14.06 5.58
N GLY A 55 -7.14 12.81 5.60
CA GLY A 55 -6.46 12.19 4.47
C GLY A 55 -5.14 12.87 4.09
N ARG A 56 -4.42 13.46 5.06
CA ARG A 56 -3.19 14.24 4.84
C ARG A 56 -2.02 13.83 5.74
N LYS A 57 -2.10 12.71 6.46
CA LYS A 57 -1.02 12.27 7.37
C LYS A 57 0.34 12.15 6.66
N PRO A 58 0.46 11.60 5.44
CA PRO A 58 1.75 11.53 4.74
C PRO A 58 2.34 12.91 4.42
N ILE A 59 1.52 13.89 4.05
CA ILE A 59 1.96 15.27 3.80
C ILE A 59 2.51 15.90 5.08
N TYR A 60 1.76 15.77 6.16
CA TYR A 60 2.16 16.27 7.48
C TYR A 60 3.50 15.66 7.92
N ILE A 61 3.69 14.34 7.80
CA ILE A 61 4.95 13.69 8.16
C ILE A 61 6.09 14.17 7.24
N ASN A 62 5.83 14.40 5.95
CA ASN A 62 6.85 14.93 5.04
C ASN A 62 7.31 16.32 5.47
N GLN A 63 6.37 17.21 5.81
CA GLN A 63 6.70 18.54 6.35
C GLN A 63 7.55 18.46 7.62
N LEU A 64 7.29 17.50 8.49
CA LEU A 64 8.12 17.28 9.65
C LEU A 64 9.54 16.80 9.29
N HIS A 65 9.70 15.98 8.26
CA HIS A 65 11.02 15.61 7.75
C HIS A 65 11.77 16.79 7.12
N ASP A 66 11.07 17.68 6.46
CA ASP A 66 11.66 18.89 5.88
C ASP A 66 12.16 19.87 6.99
N GLU A 67 11.47 19.88 8.16
CA GLU A 67 11.82 20.72 9.30
C GLU A 67 12.88 20.08 10.25
N TYR A 68 12.72 18.77 10.55
CA TYR A 68 13.50 18.09 11.60
C TYR A 68 14.56 17.12 11.07
N GLY A 69 14.58 16.84 9.74
CA GLY A 69 15.56 15.96 9.11
C GLY A 69 15.11 14.51 8.94
N PRO A 70 16.08 13.58 8.74
CA PRO A 70 15.79 12.23 8.27
C PRO A 70 15.11 11.32 9.31
N ILE A 71 15.09 11.71 10.58
CA ILE A 71 14.40 10.96 11.64
C ILE A 71 13.57 11.92 12.48
N VAL A 72 12.29 11.58 12.70
CA VAL A 72 11.34 12.46 13.38
C VAL A 72 10.45 11.66 14.34
N ARG A 73 10.36 12.11 15.59
CA ARG A 73 9.38 11.60 16.55
C ARG A 73 8.00 12.17 16.23
N ILE A 74 7.08 11.34 15.81
CA ILE A 74 5.73 11.73 15.36
C ILE A 74 4.61 11.37 16.36
N GLY A 75 4.98 10.67 17.44
CA GLY A 75 4.12 10.31 18.54
C GLY A 75 4.91 9.90 19.78
N PRO A 76 4.25 9.66 20.93
CA PRO A 76 4.93 9.28 22.18
C PRO A 76 5.86 8.07 22.01
N ASN A 77 5.46 7.10 21.18
CA ASN A 77 6.21 5.89 20.90
C ASN A 77 6.27 5.58 19.39
N GLU A 78 6.23 6.60 18.53
CA GLU A 78 6.24 6.45 17.08
C GLU A 78 7.29 7.38 16.45
N VAL A 79 8.13 6.80 15.59
CA VAL A 79 9.21 7.49 14.88
C VAL A 79 9.09 7.25 13.38
N SER A 80 9.16 8.32 12.59
CA SER A 80 9.25 8.26 11.14
C SER A 80 10.70 8.43 10.68
N ILE A 81 11.08 7.68 9.63
CA ILE A 81 12.44 7.67 9.11
C ILE A 81 12.39 7.91 7.60
N LYS A 82 13.17 8.88 7.12
CA LYS A 82 13.36 9.25 5.69
C LYS A 82 14.83 8.99 5.34
N ASP A 83 15.21 7.72 5.37
CA ASP A 83 16.57 7.26 5.05
C ASP A 83 16.53 5.88 4.39
N ALA A 84 17.16 5.72 3.23
CA ALA A 84 17.10 4.49 2.44
C ALA A 84 17.80 3.32 3.13
N ALA A 85 18.94 3.55 3.78
CA ALA A 85 19.70 2.50 4.46
C ALA A 85 18.94 2.00 5.71
N ALA A 86 18.38 2.91 6.49
CA ALA A 86 17.53 2.57 7.63
C ALA A 86 16.29 1.80 7.18
N MET A 87 15.64 2.23 6.09
CA MET A 87 14.50 1.54 5.52
C MET A 87 14.84 0.13 5.04
N GLN A 88 15.94 -0.05 4.31
CA GLN A 88 16.40 -1.37 3.89
C GLN A 88 16.66 -2.28 5.10
N ARG A 89 17.24 -1.75 6.17
CA ARG A 89 17.47 -2.50 7.41
C ARG A 89 16.14 -2.90 8.07
N MET A 90 15.17 -1.97 8.19
CA MET A 90 13.84 -2.25 8.77
C MET A 90 13.05 -3.32 8.01
N TYR A 91 13.18 -3.36 6.69
CA TYR A 91 12.42 -4.28 5.84
C TYR A 91 13.25 -5.49 5.38
N SER A 92 14.50 -5.63 5.81
CA SER A 92 15.40 -6.72 5.38
C SER A 92 14.84 -8.10 5.73
N ILE A 93 15.28 -9.12 4.97
CA ILE A 93 14.88 -10.53 5.20
C ILE A 93 15.41 -11.03 6.55
N LYS A 94 16.58 -10.53 6.95
CA LYS A 94 17.22 -10.85 8.23
C LYS A 94 16.76 -9.92 9.36
N GLY A 95 15.95 -8.90 9.04
CA GLY A 95 15.49 -7.92 9.98
C GLY A 95 14.50 -8.51 10.98
N GLU A 96 14.71 -8.15 12.23
CA GLU A 96 13.92 -8.60 13.37
C GLU A 96 12.78 -7.62 13.68
N PHE A 97 12.23 -6.95 12.64
CA PHE A 97 11.17 -5.96 12.78
C PHE A 97 9.83 -6.57 12.41
N PRO A 98 9.05 -7.08 13.39
CA PRO A 98 7.67 -7.52 13.13
C PRO A 98 6.82 -6.34 12.67
N LYS A 99 5.70 -6.61 12.05
CA LYS A 99 4.68 -5.60 11.82
C LYS A 99 4.16 -5.09 13.16
N ALA A 100 3.89 -3.79 13.24
CA ALA A 100 3.31 -3.19 14.42
C ALA A 100 1.90 -3.73 14.69
N TRP A 101 1.46 -3.69 15.94
CA TRP A 101 0.17 -4.23 16.40
C TRP A 101 -1.04 -3.73 15.61
N ILE A 102 -0.95 -2.54 15.00
CA ILE A 102 -2.02 -1.94 14.20
C ILE A 102 -2.54 -2.86 13.08
N TYR A 103 -1.71 -3.75 12.57
CA TYR A 103 -2.13 -4.72 11.55
C TYR A 103 -3.14 -5.75 12.06
N GLN A 104 -3.23 -5.96 13.38
CA GLN A 104 -4.21 -6.86 13.98
C GLN A 104 -5.65 -6.32 13.88
N ILE A 105 -5.82 -4.99 13.76
CA ILE A 105 -7.14 -4.37 13.53
C ILE A 105 -7.69 -4.76 12.15
N LEU A 106 -6.81 -5.13 11.22
CA LEU A 106 -7.17 -5.52 9.85
C LEU A 106 -7.45 -7.03 9.72
N VAL A 107 -7.45 -7.77 10.84
CA VAL A 107 -7.76 -9.20 10.84
C VAL A 107 -9.28 -9.38 10.87
N LEU A 108 -9.83 -9.96 9.82
CA LEU A 108 -11.23 -10.36 9.71
C LEU A 108 -11.37 -11.88 9.91
N GLY A 109 -11.33 -12.32 11.17
CA GLY A 109 -11.39 -13.73 11.54
C GLY A 109 -10.01 -14.39 11.58
N VAL A 110 -9.45 -14.81 10.46
CA VAL A 110 -8.13 -15.45 10.35
C VAL A 110 -7.11 -14.47 9.76
N GLU A 111 -5.87 -14.54 10.26
CA GLU A 111 -4.77 -13.71 9.75
C GLU A 111 -4.42 -14.07 8.29
N SER A 112 -4.21 -13.07 7.47
CA SER A 112 -3.68 -13.22 6.09
C SER A 112 -2.18 -12.91 6.04
N VAL A 113 -1.54 -13.16 4.91
CA VAL A 113 -0.15 -12.74 4.66
C VAL A 113 0.07 -11.24 4.88
N PHE A 114 -0.98 -10.42 4.63
CA PHE A 114 -0.92 -8.99 4.84
C PHE A 114 -1.11 -8.60 6.31
N SER A 115 -2.06 -9.20 7.02
CA SER A 115 -2.43 -8.79 8.38
C SER A 115 -1.56 -9.42 9.48
N THR A 116 -0.99 -10.62 9.23
CA THR A 116 -0.22 -11.30 10.29
C THR A 116 1.00 -10.52 10.77
N ILE A 117 1.13 -10.42 12.09
CA ILE A 117 2.33 -9.89 12.75
C ILE A 117 3.36 -10.99 13.03
N SER A 118 2.93 -12.27 13.04
CA SER A 118 3.79 -13.43 13.27
C SER A 118 4.79 -13.61 12.13
N ILE A 119 6.08 -13.56 12.43
CA ILE A 119 7.14 -13.78 11.45
C ILE A 119 7.11 -15.21 10.89
N PRO A 120 6.97 -16.28 11.70
CA PRO A 120 6.86 -17.64 11.19
C PRO A 120 5.64 -17.84 10.27
N LEU A 121 4.46 -17.36 10.68
CA LEU A 121 3.24 -17.47 9.89
C LEU A 121 3.34 -16.71 8.57
N HIS A 122 3.89 -15.50 8.61
CA HIS A 122 4.16 -14.74 7.38
C HIS A 122 5.10 -15.48 6.43
N ARG A 123 6.19 -16.10 6.95
CA ARG A 123 7.13 -16.89 6.13
C ARG A 123 6.43 -18.08 5.48
N ARG A 124 5.56 -18.77 6.22
CA ARG A 124 4.74 -19.89 5.73
C ARG A 124 3.84 -19.42 4.59
N TYR A 125 3.02 -18.39 4.81
CA TYR A 125 2.14 -17.84 3.78
C TYR A 125 2.92 -17.35 2.56
N ARG A 126 4.00 -16.60 2.78
CA ARG A 126 4.81 -16.09 1.69
C ARG A 126 5.39 -17.20 0.81
N ARG A 127 5.90 -18.26 1.42
CA ARG A 127 6.45 -19.42 0.70
C ARG A 127 5.39 -20.09 -0.17
N LEU A 128 4.20 -20.28 0.35
CA LEU A 128 3.12 -20.97 -0.34
C LEU A 128 2.48 -20.12 -1.44
N LEU A 129 2.31 -18.82 -1.20
CA LEU A 129 1.54 -17.93 -2.06
C LEU A 129 2.37 -17.22 -3.16
N SER A 130 3.68 -17.01 -2.95
CA SER A 130 4.47 -16.16 -3.83
C SER A 130 4.72 -16.74 -5.22
N SER A 131 4.78 -18.07 -5.37
CA SER A 131 5.02 -18.70 -6.66
C SER A 131 3.91 -18.43 -7.68
N ALA A 132 2.67 -18.34 -7.21
CA ALA A 132 1.51 -18.06 -8.06
C ALA A 132 1.53 -16.63 -8.63
N MET A 133 2.06 -15.67 -7.87
CA MET A 133 2.17 -14.25 -8.25
C MET A 133 3.50 -13.90 -8.93
N SER A 134 4.38 -14.88 -9.18
CA SER A 134 5.62 -14.68 -9.95
C SER A 134 5.34 -14.51 -11.44
N ASP A 135 6.29 -13.95 -12.20
CA ASP A 135 6.19 -13.85 -13.68
C ASP A 135 5.85 -15.20 -14.33
N SER A 136 6.49 -16.28 -13.88
CA SER A 136 6.23 -17.64 -14.39
C SER A 136 4.86 -18.18 -13.97
N GLY A 137 4.38 -17.85 -12.76
CA GLY A 137 3.04 -18.18 -12.29
C GLY A 137 1.96 -17.49 -13.11
N LEU A 138 2.13 -16.20 -13.35
CA LEU A 138 1.21 -15.35 -14.12
C LEU A 138 1.22 -15.66 -15.63
N ALA A 139 2.28 -16.27 -16.16
CA ALA A 139 2.38 -16.61 -17.58
C ALA A 139 1.17 -17.44 -18.09
N ARG A 140 0.59 -18.28 -17.24
CA ARG A 140 -0.58 -19.10 -17.59
C ARG A 140 -1.88 -18.29 -17.67
N HIS A 141 -1.90 -17.12 -17.06
CA HIS A 141 -3.07 -16.25 -16.96
C HIS A 141 -3.00 -15.03 -17.87
N LYS A 142 -1.95 -14.89 -18.68
CA LYS A 142 -1.75 -13.75 -19.58
C LYS A 142 -2.96 -13.48 -20.48
N GLN A 143 -3.55 -14.53 -21.05
CA GLN A 143 -4.71 -14.39 -21.92
C GLN A 143 -5.94 -13.86 -21.18
N VAL A 144 -6.16 -14.29 -19.94
CA VAL A 144 -7.25 -13.81 -19.10
C VAL A 144 -7.03 -12.32 -18.76
N ILE A 145 -5.83 -11.97 -18.32
CA ILE A 145 -5.47 -10.59 -17.98
C ILE A 145 -5.65 -9.69 -19.20
N ASP A 146 -5.04 -10.04 -20.32
CA ASP A 146 -5.15 -9.26 -21.56
C ASP A 146 -6.58 -9.16 -22.09
N GLY A 147 -7.36 -10.25 -22.00
CA GLY A 147 -8.78 -10.27 -22.35
C GLY A 147 -9.62 -9.28 -21.55
N LYS A 148 -9.40 -9.20 -20.22
CA LYS A 148 -10.09 -8.22 -19.36
C LYS A 148 -9.64 -6.79 -19.64
N VAL A 149 -8.36 -6.56 -19.90
CA VAL A 149 -7.85 -5.25 -20.32
C VAL A 149 -8.51 -4.81 -21.64
N ARG A 150 -8.53 -5.68 -22.65
CA ARG A 150 -9.21 -5.39 -23.94
C ARG A 150 -10.68 -5.05 -23.73
N LEU A 151 -11.38 -5.83 -22.90
CA LEU A 151 -12.79 -5.60 -22.61
C LEU A 151 -12.99 -4.23 -21.94
N ALA A 152 -12.13 -3.86 -20.97
CA ALA A 152 -12.20 -2.54 -20.32
C ALA A 152 -12.05 -1.39 -21.34
N ILE A 153 -11.04 -1.45 -22.20
CA ILE A 153 -10.83 -0.46 -23.26
C ILE A 153 -12.03 -0.40 -24.22
N GLN A 154 -12.56 -1.57 -24.63
CA GLN A 154 -13.77 -1.63 -25.47
C GLN A 154 -14.97 -0.97 -24.79
N ARG A 155 -15.15 -1.18 -23.48
CA ARG A 155 -16.24 -0.57 -22.71
C ARG A 155 -16.10 0.94 -22.57
N MET A 156 -14.87 1.43 -22.39
CA MET A 156 -14.57 2.85 -22.40
C MET A 156 -14.99 3.50 -23.74
N GLY A 157 -14.69 2.87 -24.88
CA GLY A 157 -15.04 3.40 -26.20
C GLY A 157 -16.52 3.31 -26.59
N LYS A 158 -17.32 2.48 -25.92
CA LYS A 158 -18.74 2.26 -26.31
C LYS A 158 -19.73 3.27 -25.75
N ARG A 159 -19.40 4.02 -24.72
CA ARG A 159 -20.43 4.69 -23.89
C ARG A 159 -20.46 6.20 -23.95
N GLN A 160 -19.68 6.90 -24.66
CA GLN A 160 -19.72 8.37 -24.82
C GLN A 160 -18.30 8.92 -25.06
N ASN A 161 -18.20 10.15 -25.55
CA ASN A 161 -16.91 10.82 -25.72
C ASN A 161 -16.17 11.08 -24.39
N VAL A 162 -16.84 10.93 -23.24
CA VAL A 162 -16.25 11.15 -21.90
C VAL A 162 -16.38 9.89 -21.07
N VAL A 163 -15.26 9.41 -20.52
CA VAL A 163 -15.21 8.20 -19.70
C VAL A 163 -14.62 8.49 -18.32
N ASP A 164 -15.16 7.85 -17.30
CA ASP A 164 -14.53 7.80 -15.98
C ASP A 164 -13.51 6.66 -15.96
N VAL A 165 -12.24 7.02 -16.13
CA VAL A 165 -11.12 6.06 -16.15
C VAL A 165 -10.98 5.33 -14.82
N LEU A 166 -11.22 6.01 -13.68
CA LEU A 166 -11.15 5.35 -12.37
C LEU A 166 -12.17 4.22 -12.24
N PHE A 167 -13.42 4.49 -12.65
CA PHE A 167 -14.48 3.50 -12.60
C PHE A 167 -14.14 2.23 -13.41
N TRP A 168 -13.75 2.39 -14.68
CA TRP A 168 -13.44 1.26 -15.54
C TRP A 168 -12.16 0.53 -15.16
N SER A 169 -11.15 1.27 -14.66
CA SER A 169 -9.93 0.65 -14.12
C SER A 169 -10.23 -0.20 -12.90
N MET A 170 -11.13 0.24 -12.01
CA MET A 170 -11.55 -0.55 -10.85
C MET A 170 -12.33 -1.80 -11.24
N CYS A 171 -13.25 -1.71 -12.21
CA CYS A 171 -13.94 -2.89 -12.75
C CYS A 171 -12.94 -3.90 -13.35
N MET A 172 -11.97 -3.41 -14.11
CA MET A 172 -10.95 -4.23 -14.76
C MET A 172 -10.09 -4.99 -13.73
N THR A 173 -9.50 -4.27 -12.80
CA THR A 173 -8.58 -4.86 -11.81
C THR A 173 -9.32 -5.80 -10.86
N THR A 174 -10.57 -5.47 -10.49
CA THR A 174 -11.41 -6.32 -9.65
C THR A 174 -11.77 -7.63 -10.38
N ASP A 175 -12.17 -7.55 -11.65
CA ASP A 175 -12.50 -8.74 -12.45
C ASP A 175 -11.27 -9.61 -12.71
N ILE A 176 -10.09 -9.01 -12.94
CA ILE A 176 -8.83 -9.76 -13.09
C ILE A 176 -8.50 -10.51 -11.82
N ILE A 177 -8.41 -9.82 -10.67
CA ILE A 177 -7.99 -10.47 -9.43
C ILE A 177 -9.01 -11.51 -8.94
N ALA A 178 -10.30 -11.30 -9.21
CA ALA A 178 -11.34 -12.27 -8.91
C ALA A 178 -11.17 -13.55 -9.74
N GLU A 179 -11.02 -13.43 -11.05
CA GLU A 179 -10.84 -14.58 -11.93
C GLU A 179 -9.55 -15.33 -11.63
N LEU A 180 -8.46 -14.62 -11.34
CA LEU A 180 -7.20 -15.24 -10.95
C LEU A 180 -7.30 -15.96 -9.60
N SER A 181 -8.03 -15.42 -8.63
CA SER A 181 -8.15 -15.98 -7.29
C SER A 181 -9.18 -17.11 -7.18
N PHE A 182 -10.33 -16.97 -7.87
CA PHE A 182 -11.47 -17.87 -7.73
C PHE A 182 -11.80 -18.64 -9.02
N GLY A 183 -11.15 -18.37 -10.15
CA GLY A 183 -11.47 -18.96 -11.45
C GLY A 183 -12.72 -18.38 -12.10
N GLN A 184 -13.34 -17.37 -11.49
CA GLN A 184 -14.55 -16.70 -11.99
C GLN A 184 -14.43 -15.18 -11.79
N SER A 185 -14.86 -14.43 -12.82
CA SER A 185 -14.92 -12.97 -12.78
C SER A 185 -16.16 -12.50 -12.03
N PHE A 186 -16.09 -11.30 -11.45
CA PHE A 186 -17.28 -10.62 -10.90
C PHE A 186 -18.16 -9.99 -12.00
N ASN A 187 -17.74 -10.06 -13.26
CA ASN A 187 -18.44 -9.54 -14.42
C ASN A 187 -18.79 -8.03 -14.35
N GLN A 188 -18.00 -7.26 -13.61
CA GLN A 188 -18.22 -5.82 -13.47
C GLN A 188 -17.99 -5.09 -14.80
N LEU A 189 -17.06 -5.58 -15.64
CA LEU A 189 -16.84 -5.06 -16.98
C LEU A 189 -18.03 -5.37 -17.92
N GLU A 190 -18.64 -6.53 -17.78
CA GLU A 190 -19.78 -6.95 -18.59
C GLU A 190 -21.05 -6.18 -18.21
N THR A 191 -21.34 -6.05 -16.92
CA THR A 191 -22.53 -5.36 -16.41
C THR A 191 -22.41 -3.84 -16.44
N GLY A 192 -21.19 -3.33 -16.25
CA GLY A 192 -20.95 -1.90 -16.03
C GLY A 192 -21.43 -1.43 -14.65
N GLU A 193 -21.45 -2.32 -13.67
CA GLU A 193 -21.87 -2.06 -12.29
C GLU A 193 -20.83 -2.62 -11.31
N ARG A 194 -20.58 -1.87 -10.24
CA ARG A 194 -19.73 -2.32 -9.14
C ARG A 194 -20.59 -3.00 -8.09
N ASN A 195 -20.62 -4.33 -8.11
CA ASN A 195 -21.38 -5.11 -7.14
C ASN A 195 -20.47 -5.69 -6.06
N GLN A 196 -20.58 -5.16 -4.83
CA GLN A 196 -19.83 -5.65 -3.68
C GLN A 196 -20.41 -6.92 -3.06
N GLU A 197 -21.70 -7.24 -3.30
CA GLU A 197 -22.37 -8.43 -2.75
C GLU A 197 -21.86 -9.73 -3.40
N MET A 198 -21.31 -9.65 -4.59
CA MET A 198 -20.74 -10.83 -5.28
C MET A 198 -19.56 -11.47 -4.54
N LEU A 199 -18.84 -10.73 -3.69
CA LEU A 199 -17.80 -11.29 -2.83
C LEU A 199 -18.33 -12.44 -1.95
N GLN A 200 -19.51 -12.27 -1.36
CA GLN A 200 -20.11 -13.29 -0.49
C GLN A 200 -20.62 -14.50 -1.29
N HIS A 201 -21.09 -14.27 -2.50
CA HIS A 201 -21.53 -15.34 -3.40
C HIS A 201 -20.35 -16.22 -3.84
N HIS A 202 -19.22 -15.62 -4.22
CA HIS A 202 -18.04 -16.36 -4.67
C HIS A 202 -17.39 -17.18 -3.58
N TYR A 203 -17.47 -16.75 -2.32
CA TYR A 203 -17.02 -17.58 -1.20
C TYR A 203 -17.84 -18.86 -1.06
N ARG A 204 -19.15 -18.82 -1.34
CA ARG A 204 -20.01 -20.02 -1.36
C ARG A 204 -19.68 -20.96 -2.51
N VAL A 205 -19.45 -20.40 -3.70
CA VAL A 205 -19.09 -21.18 -4.89
C VAL A 205 -17.78 -21.95 -4.70
N VAL A 206 -16.76 -21.33 -4.09
CA VAL A 206 -15.49 -22.01 -3.78
C VAL A 206 -15.69 -23.12 -2.72
N GLU A 207 -16.64 -22.96 -1.79
CA GLU A 207 -17.02 -24.00 -0.84
C GLU A 207 -17.72 -25.20 -1.50
N GLU A 208 -18.58 -24.92 -2.50
CA GLU A 208 -19.47 -25.93 -3.12
C GLU A 208 -18.78 -26.66 -4.30
N GLU A 209 -17.95 -25.98 -5.10
CA GLU A 209 -17.33 -26.56 -6.31
C GLU A 209 -16.01 -27.31 -6.07
N GLY A 210 -15.58 -27.47 -4.86
CA GLY A 210 -14.34 -28.08 -4.31
C GLY A 210 -13.50 -29.04 -5.17
N GLU A 211 -14.04 -29.77 -6.13
CA GLU A 211 -13.29 -30.78 -6.90
C GLU A 211 -13.01 -30.45 -8.36
N ASP A 212 -13.85 -29.67 -9.03
CA ASP A 212 -13.75 -29.39 -10.47
C ASP A 212 -13.35 -27.97 -10.85
N SER A 213 -12.86 -27.17 -9.90
CA SER A 213 -12.53 -25.77 -10.13
C SER A 213 -11.37 -25.59 -11.12
N LYS A 214 -11.51 -24.57 -11.99
CA LYS A 214 -10.45 -24.11 -12.91
C LYS A 214 -9.15 -23.84 -12.12
N PRO A 215 -7.97 -24.05 -12.72
CA PRO A 215 -6.69 -23.75 -12.05
C PRO A 215 -6.60 -22.25 -11.74
N THR A 216 -6.59 -21.91 -10.44
CA THR A 216 -6.48 -20.56 -9.92
C THR A 216 -5.12 -20.34 -9.24
N LEU A 217 -4.83 -19.08 -8.84
CA LEU A 217 -3.65 -18.79 -8.03
C LEU A 217 -3.62 -19.57 -6.71
N LEU A 218 -4.80 -19.93 -6.18
CA LEU A 218 -4.97 -20.54 -4.87
C LEU A 218 -5.30 -22.04 -4.94
N SER A 219 -5.71 -22.57 -6.09
CA SER A 219 -6.18 -23.96 -6.22
C SER A 219 -5.15 -25.01 -5.81
N LYS A 220 -3.85 -24.75 -6.07
CA LYS A 220 -2.77 -25.65 -5.63
C LYS A 220 -2.58 -25.73 -4.12
N LEU A 221 -3.02 -24.72 -3.39
CA LEU A 221 -2.88 -24.62 -1.94
C LEU A 221 -4.02 -25.31 -1.22
N TYR A 222 -5.16 -25.42 -1.88
CA TYR A 222 -6.32 -26.14 -1.40
C TYR A 222 -6.13 -27.67 -1.47
N ARG A 223 -5.32 -28.13 -2.47
CA ARG A 223 -5.02 -29.55 -2.68
C ARG A 223 -3.50 -29.71 -2.89
N PRO A 224 -2.70 -29.70 -1.82
CA PRO A 224 -1.30 -30.01 -1.95
C PRO A 224 -1.15 -31.47 -2.40
N LYS A 225 -0.14 -31.75 -3.22
CA LYS A 225 0.24 -33.12 -3.53
C LYS A 225 0.61 -33.85 -2.24
N LEU A 226 0.50 -35.18 -2.23
CA LEU A 226 0.83 -35.99 -1.07
C LEU A 226 2.24 -35.63 -0.55
N GLY A 227 2.32 -35.18 0.71
CA GLY A 227 3.56 -34.73 1.35
C GLY A 227 3.89 -33.23 1.17
N GLU A 228 3.10 -32.45 0.43
CA GLU A 228 3.24 -31.00 0.34
C GLU A 228 2.41 -30.30 1.43
N GLU A 229 2.94 -29.18 1.94
CA GLU A 229 2.21 -28.33 2.90
C GLU A 229 1.14 -27.51 2.17
N GLY A 230 -0.08 -27.52 2.68
CA GLY A 230 -1.20 -26.72 2.19
C GLY A 230 -1.66 -25.64 3.18
N LEU A 231 -2.71 -24.92 2.80
CA LEU A 231 -3.43 -23.99 3.67
C LEU A 231 -4.80 -24.56 4.00
N GLU A 232 -5.29 -24.28 5.22
CA GLU A 232 -6.66 -24.56 5.59
C GLU A 232 -7.64 -23.65 4.83
N PHE A 233 -8.89 -24.08 4.66
CA PHE A 233 -9.91 -23.33 3.94
C PHE A 233 -10.04 -21.88 4.43
N GLN A 234 -10.06 -21.67 5.75
CA GLN A 234 -10.16 -20.32 6.33
C GLN A 234 -8.93 -19.46 6.03
N GLU A 235 -7.73 -20.04 5.98
CA GLU A 235 -6.50 -19.34 5.60
C GLU A 235 -6.52 -18.95 4.12
N ILE A 236 -7.00 -19.84 3.24
CA ILE A 236 -7.17 -19.55 1.81
C ILE A 236 -8.14 -18.40 1.62
N ARG A 237 -9.30 -18.45 2.28
CA ARG A 237 -10.34 -17.41 2.24
C ARG A 237 -9.80 -16.05 2.69
N ALA A 238 -9.09 -15.98 3.82
CA ALA A 238 -8.52 -14.75 4.34
C ALA A 238 -7.47 -14.15 3.39
N ASN A 239 -6.64 -14.99 2.75
CA ASN A 239 -5.65 -14.53 1.78
C ASN A 239 -6.29 -14.11 0.46
N ALA A 240 -7.32 -14.82 -0.03
CA ALA A 240 -8.08 -14.44 -1.21
C ALA A 240 -8.76 -13.08 -1.04
N GLN A 241 -9.40 -12.85 0.09
CA GLN A 241 -10.00 -11.55 0.43
C GLN A 241 -8.96 -10.43 0.45
N SER A 242 -7.78 -10.70 1.02
CA SER A 242 -6.67 -9.75 1.00
C SER A 242 -6.20 -9.45 -0.42
N TYR A 243 -6.20 -10.44 -1.33
CA TYR A 243 -5.80 -10.25 -2.73
C TYR A 243 -6.78 -9.37 -3.50
N ILE A 244 -8.10 -9.56 -3.29
CA ILE A 244 -9.10 -8.72 -3.94
C ILE A 244 -8.90 -7.26 -3.54
N VAL A 245 -8.86 -6.97 -2.24
CA VAL A 245 -8.70 -5.60 -1.75
C VAL A 245 -7.37 -5.00 -2.24
N ALA A 246 -6.28 -5.77 -2.13
CA ALA A 246 -4.96 -5.27 -2.51
C ALA A 246 -4.80 -5.11 -4.03
N GLY A 247 -5.36 -6.01 -4.84
CA GLY A 247 -5.20 -6.01 -6.29
C GLY A 247 -6.12 -5.02 -7.01
N SER A 248 -7.32 -4.77 -6.47
CA SER A 248 -8.29 -3.88 -7.13
C SER A 248 -7.91 -2.42 -7.02
N ASP A 249 -7.89 -1.88 -5.79
CA ASP A 249 -7.79 -0.45 -5.56
C ASP A 249 -6.40 0.11 -5.89
N THR A 250 -5.33 -0.66 -5.65
CA THR A 250 -3.96 -0.15 -5.83
C THR A 250 -3.62 0.06 -7.30
N THR A 251 -3.86 -0.94 -8.14
CA THR A 251 -3.52 -0.86 -9.57
C THR A 251 -4.45 0.08 -10.32
N SER A 252 -5.76 0.09 -9.99
CA SER A 252 -6.73 0.99 -10.62
C SER A 252 -6.41 2.47 -10.35
N ASN A 253 -6.06 2.83 -9.11
CA ASN A 253 -5.65 4.20 -8.79
C ASN A 253 -4.36 4.58 -9.52
N THR A 254 -3.35 3.71 -9.55
CA THR A 254 -2.10 3.97 -10.27
C THR A 254 -2.35 4.17 -11.77
N LEU A 255 -3.15 3.30 -12.39
CA LEU A 255 -3.51 3.42 -13.81
C LEU A 255 -4.26 4.74 -14.09
N THR A 256 -5.16 5.11 -13.21
CA THR A 256 -5.93 6.35 -13.32
C THR A 256 -5.02 7.57 -13.31
N TYR A 257 -4.08 7.66 -12.35
CA TYR A 257 -3.10 8.74 -12.32
C TYR A 257 -2.16 8.70 -13.52
N LEU A 258 -1.76 7.52 -13.98
CA LEU A 258 -0.93 7.37 -15.19
C LEU A 258 -1.62 7.98 -16.41
N ILE A 259 -2.85 7.59 -16.67
CA ILE A 259 -3.61 8.09 -17.84
C ILE A 259 -3.83 9.60 -17.72
N TRP A 260 -4.24 10.09 -16.55
CA TRP A 260 -4.41 11.51 -16.31
C TRP A 260 -3.12 12.30 -16.53
N LEU A 261 -1.98 11.84 -16.00
CA LEU A 261 -0.67 12.50 -16.16
C LEU A 261 -0.23 12.55 -17.62
N VAL A 262 -0.35 11.46 -18.35
CA VAL A 262 0.00 11.43 -19.77
C VAL A 262 -0.92 12.35 -20.59
N CYS A 263 -2.22 12.39 -20.29
CA CYS A 263 -3.13 13.34 -20.93
C CYS A 263 -2.82 14.80 -20.58
N LYS A 264 -2.28 15.04 -19.38
CA LYS A 264 -1.91 16.38 -18.90
C LYS A 264 -0.60 16.89 -19.52
N HIS A 265 0.34 16.02 -19.83
CA HIS A 265 1.67 16.33 -20.34
C HIS A 265 1.81 15.89 -21.79
N ASN A 266 1.54 16.83 -22.71
CA ASN A 266 1.51 16.53 -24.15
C ASN A 266 2.87 16.07 -24.70
N ASP A 267 3.97 16.59 -24.19
CA ASP A 267 5.33 16.17 -24.53
C ASP A 267 5.57 14.69 -24.17
N VAL A 268 5.15 14.27 -22.98
CA VAL A 268 5.20 12.89 -22.54
C VAL A 268 4.32 12.00 -23.42
N ARG A 269 3.11 12.47 -23.76
CA ARG A 269 2.19 11.71 -24.61
C ARG A 269 2.76 11.49 -26.00
N VAL A 270 3.33 12.53 -26.64
CA VAL A 270 3.94 12.40 -27.97
C VAL A 270 5.04 11.36 -27.96
N GLN A 271 5.96 11.43 -27.00
CA GLN A 271 7.06 10.48 -26.90
C GLN A 271 6.59 9.06 -26.61
N LEU A 272 5.54 8.90 -25.78
CA LEU A 272 4.92 7.60 -25.55
C LEU A 272 4.32 7.03 -26.83
N MET A 273 3.62 7.85 -27.61
CA MET A 273 3.01 7.42 -28.87
C MET A 273 4.06 7.00 -29.89
N GLU A 274 5.17 7.77 -30.03
CA GLU A 274 6.29 7.39 -30.89
C GLU A 274 6.86 6.01 -30.53
N GLU A 275 6.98 5.71 -29.24
CA GLU A 275 7.45 4.39 -28.78
C GLU A 275 6.39 3.30 -29.03
N LEU A 276 5.12 3.55 -28.74
CA LEU A 276 4.05 2.58 -28.96
C LEU A 276 3.83 2.26 -30.43
N ASP A 277 4.07 3.18 -31.34
CA ASP A 277 3.96 2.98 -32.80
C ASP A 277 5.04 2.03 -33.35
N THR A 278 6.05 1.68 -32.56
CA THR A 278 7.03 0.65 -32.91
C THR A 278 6.54 -0.78 -32.70
N LEU A 279 5.39 -0.93 -31.99
CA LEU A 279 4.83 -2.25 -31.72
C LEU A 279 4.19 -2.87 -32.97
N ALA A 280 4.30 -4.18 -33.11
CA ALA A 280 3.53 -4.92 -34.08
C ALA A 280 2.04 -4.94 -33.71
N ASP A 281 1.14 -5.19 -34.67
CA ASP A 281 -0.31 -5.27 -34.45
C ASP A 281 -0.69 -6.30 -33.36
N SER A 282 0.07 -7.39 -33.28
CA SER A 282 -0.06 -8.39 -32.23
C SER A 282 1.13 -8.31 -31.26
N TYR A 283 0.96 -7.61 -30.15
CA TYR A 283 1.95 -7.52 -29.09
C TYR A 283 1.43 -8.14 -27.78
N GLU A 284 2.37 -8.60 -26.96
CA GLU A 284 2.14 -9.13 -25.62
C GLU A 284 2.87 -8.31 -24.56
N ASP A 285 2.63 -8.62 -23.26
CA ASP A 285 3.35 -7.99 -22.14
C ASP A 285 4.89 -8.13 -22.26
N SER A 286 5.37 -9.21 -22.85
CA SER A 286 6.81 -9.43 -23.11
C SER A 286 7.43 -8.37 -24.03
N ASP A 287 6.64 -7.78 -24.94
CA ASP A 287 7.10 -6.72 -25.84
C ASP A 287 7.02 -5.38 -25.12
N LEU A 288 5.95 -5.13 -24.36
CA LEU A 288 5.80 -3.94 -23.55
C LEU A 288 6.87 -3.82 -22.45
N LYS A 289 7.37 -4.93 -21.92
CA LYS A 289 8.53 -4.95 -21.01
C LYS A 289 9.79 -4.35 -21.64
N LYS A 290 9.93 -4.39 -22.97
CA LYS A 290 11.09 -3.88 -23.72
C LYS A 290 10.98 -2.40 -24.06
N LEU A 291 9.83 -1.77 -23.83
CA LEU A 291 9.58 -0.37 -24.10
C LEU A 291 10.07 0.49 -22.92
N PRO A 292 11.23 1.15 -23.02
CA PRO A 292 11.81 1.85 -21.89
C PRO A 292 10.92 3.03 -21.44
N TYR A 293 10.39 3.82 -22.37
CA TYR A 293 9.68 5.03 -22.01
C TYR A 293 8.32 4.76 -21.36
N LEU A 294 7.58 3.76 -21.83
CA LEU A 294 6.38 3.26 -21.15
C LEU A 294 6.67 2.84 -19.70
N ASN A 295 7.77 2.11 -19.48
CA ASN A 295 8.14 1.67 -18.13
C ASN A 295 8.62 2.86 -17.28
N HIS A 296 9.30 3.86 -17.84
CA HIS A 296 9.65 5.10 -17.15
C HIS A 296 8.42 5.91 -16.70
N ILE A 297 7.39 6.00 -17.55
CA ILE A 297 6.10 6.62 -17.21
C ILE A 297 5.46 5.90 -16.01
N ILE A 298 5.45 4.56 -16.03
CA ILE A 298 4.90 3.75 -14.94
C ILE A 298 5.68 4.00 -13.64
N ASP A 299 7.01 3.96 -13.69
CA ASP A 299 7.83 4.16 -12.50
C ASP A 299 7.73 5.60 -11.97
N GLU A 300 7.63 6.63 -12.84
CA GLU A 300 7.43 8.00 -12.41
C GLU A 300 6.02 8.22 -11.81
N THR A 301 5.01 7.59 -12.38
CA THR A 301 3.66 7.60 -11.79
C THR A 301 3.66 6.95 -10.41
N LEU A 302 4.30 5.79 -10.27
CA LEU A 302 4.44 5.09 -8.99
C LEU A 302 5.25 5.91 -7.97
N ARG A 303 6.24 6.70 -8.41
CA ARG A 303 6.99 7.61 -7.54
C ARG A 303 6.10 8.72 -7.00
N MET A 304 5.39 9.42 -7.87
CA MET A 304 4.58 10.56 -7.48
C MET A 304 3.28 10.16 -6.78
N TYR A 305 2.65 9.10 -7.29
CA TYR A 305 1.32 8.63 -6.88
C TYR A 305 1.35 7.17 -6.45
N SER A 306 2.25 6.83 -5.51
CA SER A 306 2.28 5.51 -4.88
C SER A 306 0.96 5.22 -4.20
N SER A 307 0.31 4.10 -4.55
CA SER A 307 -1.00 3.74 -3.99
C SER A 307 -0.99 3.53 -2.47
N VAL A 308 0.17 3.21 -1.88
CA VAL A 308 0.37 3.13 -0.42
C VAL A 308 1.41 4.18 -0.02
N PRO A 309 1.03 5.46 0.10
CA PRO A 309 1.96 6.56 0.35
C PRO A 309 2.45 6.59 1.79
N ALA A 310 1.64 6.08 2.74
CA ALA A 310 1.94 6.08 4.16
C ALA A 310 3.05 5.09 4.54
N GLY A 311 3.65 5.30 5.69
CA GLY A 311 4.61 4.38 6.27
C GLY A 311 3.96 3.03 6.61
N LEU A 312 4.70 1.95 6.39
CA LEU A 312 4.31 0.60 6.80
C LEU A 312 4.96 0.31 8.16
N PRO A 313 4.25 0.51 9.28
CA PRO A 313 4.83 0.51 10.61
C PRO A 313 5.39 -0.86 11.02
N ARG A 314 6.56 -0.80 11.66
CA ARG A 314 7.27 -1.92 12.26
C ARG A 314 7.50 -1.64 13.74
N GLU A 315 7.67 -2.68 14.50
CA GLU A 315 8.02 -2.58 15.90
C GLU A 315 9.50 -2.94 16.06
N VAL A 316 10.25 -2.13 16.80
CA VAL A 316 11.61 -2.51 17.22
C VAL A 316 11.46 -3.63 18.24
N THR A 317 12.01 -4.81 17.93
CA THR A 317 11.86 -5.98 18.80
C THR A 317 12.46 -5.70 20.17
N ALA A 318 11.63 -5.88 21.18
CA ALA A 318 12.08 -6.05 22.54
C ALA A 318 12.06 -7.56 22.82
N HIS A 319 13.18 -8.16 23.20
CA HIS A 319 13.14 -9.53 23.75
C HIS A 319 12.45 -9.46 25.12
N CYS A 320 11.13 -9.47 25.10
CA CYS A 320 10.31 -9.58 26.29
C CYS A 320 9.96 -11.06 26.49
N SER A 321 10.79 -11.77 27.24
CA SER A 321 10.39 -13.01 27.85
C SER A 321 9.36 -12.70 28.94
N TYR A 322 8.11 -13.14 28.70
CA TYR A 322 7.03 -13.20 29.68
C TYR A 322 6.31 -11.90 30.08
N PHE A 323 5.24 -11.56 29.35
CA PHE A 323 4.04 -11.01 29.99
C PHE A 323 2.81 -11.79 29.52
N PRO A 324 1.95 -12.29 30.46
CA PRO A 324 0.73 -13.01 30.10
C PRO A 324 -0.22 -12.11 29.29
N SER A 325 -0.85 -12.68 28.29
CA SER A 325 -1.80 -12.06 27.36
C SER A 325 -2.99 -11.33 28.03
N PHE A 326 -3.20 -11.56 29.32
CA PHE A 326 -4.30 -10.96 30.09
C PHE A 326 -4.14 -9.44 30.32
N PHE A 327 -2.93 -8.89 30.29
CA PHE A 327 -2.69 -7.45 30.47
C PHE A 327 -2.76 -6.60 29.18
N ARG A 328 -2.90 -7.22 28.00
CA ARG A 328 -3.03 -6.51 26.72
C ARG A 328 -4.41 -5.88 26.48
N ALA A 329 -5.42 -6.25 27.25
CA ALA A 329 -6.81 -5.81 27.04
C ALA A 329 -7.13 -4.40 27.60
N ASN A 330 -6.24 -3.82 28.41
CA ASN A 330 -6.46 -2.48 29.00
C ASN A 330 -5.55 -1.43 28.34
N VAL A 331 -6.00 -0.94 27.20
CA VAL A 331 -5.33 0.00 26.29
C VAL A 331 -4.97 1.36 26.93
N LEU A 332 -5.39 1.65 28.14
CA LEU A 332 -5.16 2.94 28.81
C LEU A 332 -3.95 2.98 29.74
N LEU A 333 -3.30 1.86 30.05
CA LEU A 333 -2.20 1.80 31.05
C LEU A 333 -0.90 1.18 30.52
N THR A 334 -0.75 0.90 29.23
CA THR A 334 0.39 0.15 28.68
C THR A 334 1.61 0.98 28.29
N ASN A 335 1.69 2.26 28.66
CA ASN A 335 2.88 3.07 28.42
C ASN A 335 4.01 2.88 29.48
N VAL A 336 3.92 1.89 30.34
CA VAL A 336 4.91 1.61 31.38
C VAL A 336 5.56 0.24 31.19
N CYS A 337 5.71 -0.25 29.98
CA CYS A 337 6.63 -1.35 29.72
C CYS A 337 8.05 -0.81 29.74
N GLN A 338 8.83 -1.17 30.77
CA GLN A 338 10.26 -0.99 30.77
C GLN A 338 10.83 -1.79 29.60
N VAL A 339 11.36 -1.07 28.64
CA VAL A 339 12.00 -1.60 27.47
C VAL A 339 13.32 -2.23 27.87
N PRO A 340 13.63 -3.49 27.45
CA PRO A 340 14.98 -4.04 27.59
C PRO A 340 16.01 -3.15 26.88
N PRO A 341 17.29 -3.19 27.27
CA PRO A 341 18.34 -2.34 26.70
C PRO A 341 18.65 -2.58 25.22
N GLU A 342 18.02 -3.57 24.59
CA GLU A 342 18.20 -3.89 23.18
C GLU A 342 17.33 -2.97 22.31
N GLY A 343 17.89 -1.86 21.92
CA GLY A 343 17.36 -0.96 20.92
C GLY A 343 18.20 -1.02 19.64
N ILE A 344 17.99 -0.07 18.77
CA ILE A 344 18.71 0.05 17.51
C ILE A 344 19.04 1.50 17.22
N GLU A 345 20.16 1.74 16.56
CA GLU A 345 20.52 3.07 16.10
C GLU A 345 20.03 3.27 14.65
N PHE A 346 19.30 4.39 14.44
CA PHE A 346 18.94 4.92 13.13
C PHE A 346 19.29 6.40 13.05
N CYS A 347 19.96 6.81 11.99
CA CYS A 347 20.34 8.22 11.72
C CYS A 347 21.01 8.90 12.93
N GLY A 348 21.90 8.18 13.65
CA GLY A 348 22.61 8.70 14.82
C GLY A 348 21.77 8.79 16.11
N HIS A 349 20.56 8.23 16.12
CA HIS A 349 19.68 8.22 17.28
C HIS A 349 19.39 6.80 17.75
N TRP A 350 19.48 6.57 19.05
CA TRP A 350 19.12 5.30 19.67
C TRP A 350 17.60 5.19 19.81
N ILE A 351 17.04 4.14 19.23
CA ILE A 351 15.61 3.83 19.27
C ILE A 351 15.41 2.57 20.13
N PRO A 352 14.72 2.71 21.27
CA PRO A 352 14.51 1.58 22.18
C PRO A 352 13.56 0.54 21.59
N GLY A 353 13.67 -0.70 22.07
CA GLY A 353 12.70 -1.77 21.77
C GLY A 353 11.27 -1.37 22.15
N GLY A 354 10.27 -1.90 21.46
CA GLY A 354 8.86 -1.54 21.60
C GLY A 354 8.46 -0.23 20.91
N THR A 355 9.40 0.51 20.32
CA THR A 355 9.09 1.70 19.52
C THR A 355 8.55 1.29 18.16
N THR A 356 7.49 1.94 17.72
CA THR A 356 7.00 1.83 16.35
C THR A 356 7.84 2.72 15.43
N VAL A 357 8.42 2.12 14.39
CA VAL A 357 9.19 2.82 13.36
C VAL A 357 8.57 2.62 12.00
N SER A 358 8.61 3.63 11.15
CA SER A 358 8.11 3.54 9.78
C SER A 358 8.92 4.39 8.82
N ALA A 359 9.00 3.96 7.55
CA ALA A 359 9.44 4.78 6.44
C ALA A 359 8.28 4.88 5.44
N GLN A 360 7.94 6.09 5.01
CA GLN A 360 6.85 6.29 4.08
C GLN A 360 7.36 6.57 2.66
N ALA A 361 6.76 5.89 1.67
CA ALA A 361 7.06 6.09 0.27
C ALA A 361 6.86 7.56 -0.14
N TYR A 362 5.84 8.22 0.39
CA TYR A 362 5.56 9.63 0.09
C TYR A 362 6.76 10.55 0.33
N SER A 363 7.42 10.45 1.48
CA SER A 363 8.59 11.28 1.81
C SER A 363 9.86 10.81 1.09
N MET A 364 10.05 9.48 0.97
CA MET A 364 11.21 8.92 0.27
C MET A 364 11.22 9.36 -1.21
N HIS A 365 10.07 9.33 -1.86
CA HIS A 365 9.91 9.67 -3.27
C HIS A 365 9.93 11.18 -3.56
N ARG A 366 9.89 12.02 -2.53
CA ARG A 366 9.89 13.49 -2.62
C ARG A 366 11.13 14.13 -2.01
N ASP A 367 12.15 13.34 -1.75
CA ASP A 367 13.44 13.86 -1.31
C ASP A 367 14.13 14.59 -2.46
N GLU A 368 14.33 15.91 -2.34
CA GLU A 368 14.92 16.77 -3.38
C GLU A 368 16.38 16.43 -3.68
N VAL A 369 17.10 15.88 -2.67
CA VAL A 369 18.49 15.45 -2.84
C VAL A 369 18.57 14.20 -3.72
N VAL A 370 17.57 13.33 -3.61
CA VAL A 370 17.49 12.07 -4.36
C VAL A 370 16.77 12.25 -5.69
N PHE A 371 15.66 12.97 -5.70
CA PHE A 371 14.81 13.25 -6.87
C PHE A 371 14.73 14.75 -7.12
N PRO A 372 15.64 15.36 -7.90
CA PRO A 372 15.58 16.77 -8.21
C PRO A 372 14.23 17.17 -8.82
N ASN A 373 13.66 18.30 -8.37
CA ASN A 373 12.32 18.75 -8.74
C ASN A 373 11.26 17.65 -8.52
N PRO A 374 11.08 17.15 -7.28
CA PRO A 374 10.31 15.91 -7.02
C PRO A 374 8.83 16.04 -7.31
N LEU A 375 8.30 17.25 -7.43
CA LEU A 375 6.90 17.53 -7.77
C LEU A 375 6.64 17.58 -9.28
N ARG A 376 7.69 17.64 -10.11
CA ARG A 376 7.56 17.59 -11.56
C ARG A 376 7.41 16.14 -12.03
N PHE A 377 6.42 15.88 -12.87
CA PHE A 377 6.28 14.61 -13.58
C PHE A 377 7.30 14.57 -14.72
N ASP A 378 8.29 13.72 -14.59
CA ASP A 378 9.42 13.65 -15.50
C ASP A 378 9.91 12.21 -15.68
N PRO A 379 9.33 11.46 -16.63
CA PRO A 379 9.75 10.09 -16.92
C PRO A 379 11.21 9.94 -17.32
N SER A 380 11.83 11.00 -17.88
CA SER A 380 13.22 10.95 -18.37
C SER A 380 14.24 10.72 -17.25
N ARG A 381 13.88 11.01 -15.99
CA ARG A 381 14.74 10.72 -14.84
C ARG A 381 15.12 9.24 -14.70
N TRP A 382 14.29 8.36 -15.26
CA TRP A 382 14.49 6.91 -15.22
C TRP A 382 15.38 6.38 -16.34
N GLU A 383 15.83 7.21 -17.29
CA GLU A 383 16.80 6.81 -18.32
C GLU A 383 18.16 6.45 -17.69
N ARG A 384 18.58 7.20 -16.69
CA ARG A 384 19.86 7.01 -16.00
C ARG A 384 19.68 7.19 -14.47
N PRO A 385 18.89 6.33 -13.81
CA PRO A 385 18.61 6.47 -12.40
C PRO A 385 19.88 6.22 -11.56
N THR A 386 20.14 7.14 -10.62
CA THR A 386 21.25 6.98 -9.66
C THR A 386 20.98 5.82 -8.70
N GLN A 387 22.02 5.34 -7.99
CA GLN A 387 21.82 4.31 -6.97
C GLN A 387 20.92 4.83 -5.84
N ALA A 388 21.07 6.09 -5.42
CA ALA A 388 20.20 6.70 -4.41
C ALA A 388 18.72 6.72 -4.83
N MET A 389 18.43 7.00 -6.11
CA MET A 389 17.06 6.90 -6.63
C MET A 389 16.51 5.48 -6.54
N LYS A 390 17.30 4.48 -6.93
CA LYS A 390 16.91 3.06 -6.87
C LYS A 390 16.64 2.59 -5.44
N ASP A 391 17.48 2.99 -4.50
CA ASP A 391 17.37 2.64 -3.08
C ASP A 391 16.18 3.31 -2.39
N SER A 392 15.82 4.51 -2.84
CA SER A 392 14.70 5.29 -2.30
C SER A 392 13.36 5.03 -3.00
N PHE A 393 13.37 4.36 -4.16
CA PHE A 393 12.16 4.05 -4.92
C PHE A 393 11.49 2.77 -4.41
N VAL A 394 10.47 2.95 -3.58
CA VAL A 394 9.83 1.87 -2.81
C VAL A 394 8.31 1.81 -2.95
N PRO A 395 7.74 1.93 -4.16
CA PRO A 395 6.29 1.95 -4.33
C PRO A 395 5.62 0.62 -3.95
N PHE A 396 6.38 -0.46 -3.93
CA PHE A 396 5.93 -1.80 -3.55
C PHE A 396 6.46 -2.25 -2.18
N GLY A 397 7.00 -1.31 -1.38
CA GLY A 397 7.69 -1.64 -0.15
C GLY A 397 9.05 -2.30 -0.39
N GLY A 398 9.55 -3.07 0.57
CA GLY A 398 10.88 -3.65 0.47
C GLY A 398 11.10 -4.94 1.24
N GLY A 399 12.23 -5.58 0.98
CA GLY A 399 12.74 -6.75 1.69
C GLY A 399 11.82 -7.96 1.66
N SER A 400 11.73 -8.67 2.78
CA SER A 400 10.91 -9.88 2.90
C SER A 400 9.39 -9.64 2.78
N ARG A 401 8.97 -8.38 2.85
CA ARG A 401 7.57 -7.98 2.82
C ARG A 401 7.21 -7.13 1.60
N ILE A 402 8.04 -7.19 0.56
CA ILE A 402 7.73 -6.58 -0.73
C ILE A 402 6.38 -7.09 -1.25
N CYS A 403 5.62 -6.23 -1.94
CA CYS A 403 4.33 -6.58 -2.51
C CYS A 403 4.41 -7.87 -3.32
N MET A 404 3.49 -8.81 -3.08
CA MET A 404 3.45 -10.06 -3.86
C MET A 404 2.90 -9.85 -5.26
N GLY A 405 2.01 -8.87 -5.42
CA GLY A 405 1.37 -8.53 -6.69
C GLY A 405 2.20 -7.63 -7.61
N VAL A 406 3.48 -7.39 -7.35
CA VAL A 406 4.31 -6.45 -8.14
C VAL A 406 4.33 -6.81 -9.63
N HIS A 407 4.45 -8.09 -9.97
CA HIS A 407 4.47 -8.54 -11.36
C HIS A 407 3.12 -8.40 -12.04
N LEU A 408 2.02 -8.72 -11.33
CA LEU A 408 0.67 -8.54 -11.83
C LEU A 408 0.37 -7.06 -12.05
N ALA A 409 0.60 -6.21 -11.06
CA ALA A 409 0.37 -4.78 -11.17
C ALA A 409 1.14 -4.14 -12.34
N LYS A 410 2.42 -4.44 -12.49
CA LYS A 410 3.22 -3.94 -13.62
C LYS A 410 2.72 -4.46 -14.98
N MET A 411 2.25 -5.71 -15.06
CA MET A 411 1.65 -6.28 -16.26
C MET A 411 0.33 -5.56 -16.62
N GLU A 412 -0.55 -5.39 -15.66
CA GLU A 412 -1.83 -4.67 -15.85
C GLU A 412 -1.59 -3.22 -16.29
N LEU A 413 -0.67 -2.51 -15.64
CA LEU A 413 -0.34 -1.12 -15.99
C LEU A 413 0.20 -1.00 -17.42
N ARG A 414 1.13 -1.87 -17.83
CA ARG A 414 1.69 -1.85 -19.19
C ARG A 414 0.61 -2.15 -20.24
N LEU A 415 -0.13 -3.25 -20.05
CA LEU A 415 -1.18 -3.66 -21.00
C LEU A 415 -2.27 -2.59 -21.13
N ALA A 416 -2.77 -2.09 -19.98
CA ALA A 416 -3.85 -1.12 -19.98
C ALA A 416 -3.41 0.24 -20.54
N ALA A 417 -2.23 0.75 -20.16
CA ALA A 417 -1.73 2.01 -20.70
C ALA A 417 -1.48 1.93 -22.21
N ALA A 418 -0.78 0.89 -22.67
CA ALA A 418 -0.49 0.73 -24.10
C ALA A 418 -1.80 0.62 -24.92
N ARG A 419 -2.75 -0.23 -24.49
CA ARG A 419 -4.03 -0.39 -25.20
C ARG A 419 -4.88 0.87 -25.15
N PHE A 420 -4.89 1.59 -24.02
CA PHE A 420 -5.63 2.84 -23.90
C PHE A 420 -5.13 3.87 -24.91
N PHE A 421 -3.84 4.18 -24.95
CA PHE A 421 -3.29 5.22 -25.80
C PHE A 421 -3.24 4.82 -27.29
N LEU A 422 -3.08 3.54 -27.62
CA LEU A 422 -3.19 3.06 -29.01
C LEU A 422 -4.62 3.13 -29.52
N THR A 423 -5.63 2.95 -28.66
CA THR A 423 -7.05 3.02 -29.02
C THR A 423 -7.54 4.47 -29.05
N PHE A 424 -7.18 5.27 -28.04
CA PHE A 424 -7.65 6.65 -27.86
C PHE A 424 -6.48 7.62 -28.02
N ARG A 425 -6.01 7.75 -29.27
CA ARG A 425 -4.81 8.54 -29.59
C ARG A 425 -4.93 10.00 -29.24
N ASN A 426 -6.15 10.54 -29.27
CA ASN A 426 -6.47 11.94 -28.97
C ASN A 426 -7.04 12.14 -27.56
N ALA A 427 -6.88 11.16 -26.66
CA ALA A 427 -7.40 11.25 -25.32
C ALA A 427 -6.91 12.53 -24.62
N ARG A 428 -7.83 13.26 -24.01
CA ARG A 428 -7.56 14.51 -23.29
C ARG A 428 -8.40 14.63 -22.03
N ILE A 429 -7.93 15.45 -21.09
CA ILE A 429 -8.66 15.72 -19.86
C ILE A 429 -10.00 16.38 -20.23
N SER A 430 -11.10 15.85 -19.70
CA SER A 430 -12.42 16.44 -19.89
C SER A 430 -12.67 17.57 -18.92
N THR A 431 -13.54 18.49 -19.30
CA THR A 431 -14.11 19.50 -18.41
C THR A 431 -15.59 19.24 -18.11
N ALA A 432 -16.12 18.08 -18.53
CA ALA A 432 -17.51 17.70 -18.27
C ALA A 432 -17.79 17.63 -16.78
N ASP A 433 -19.02 17.91 -16.40
CA ASP A 433 -19.48 17.91 -15.00
C ASP A 433 -18.60 18.71 -14.03
N GLY A 434 -17.91 19.74 -14.54
CA GLY A 434 -17.02 20.60 -13.76
C GLY A 434 -15.75 19.89 -13.29
N PHE A 435 -15.32 18.82 -13.98
CA PHE A 435 -14.09 18.10 -13.65
C PHE A 435 -12.87 19.01 -13.87
N CYS A 436 -11.96 19.00 -12.92
CA CYS A 436 -10.75 19.84 -12.91
C CYS A 436 -9.60 19.14 -12.17
N ASP A 437 -8.43 19.74 -12.16
CA ASP A 437 -7.23 19.20 -11.54
C ASP A 437 -7.38 18.97 -10.02
N GLU A 438 -8.18 19.79 -9.34
CA GLU A 438 -8.47 19.65 -7.91
C GLU A 438 -9.23 18.35 -7.59
N ASP A 439 -9.99 17.81 -8.54
CA ASP A 439 -10.65 16.51 -8.40
C ASP A 439 -9.63 15.37 -8.31
N MET A 440 -8.47 15.55 -8.95
CA MET A 440 -7.35 14.61 -8.95
C MET A 440 -6.37 14.81 -7.79
N GLU A 441 -6.55 15.83 -6.94
CA GLU A 441 -5.76 15.95 -5.72
C GLU A 441 -5.86 14.65 -4.89
N PRO A 442 -4.74 14.11 -4.39
CA PRO A 442 -4.77 12.83 -3.71
C PRO A 442 -5.32 12.94 -2.28
N SER A 443 -6.33 12.13 -1.96
CA SER A 443 -6.71 11.81 -0.60
C SER A 443 -5.81 10.67 -0.09
N LEU A 444 -5.03 10.94 0.95
CA LEU A 444 -3.96 10.06 1.46
C LEU A 444 -4.36 9.43 2.80
N TYR A 445 -5.25 8.46 2.74
CA TYR A 445 -5.56 7.59 3.87
C TYR A 445 -4.56 6.42 3.94
N PHE A 446 -5.03 5.18 4.09
CA PHE A 446 -4.16 4.01 3.90
C PHE A 446 -3.79 3.83 2.43
N LEU A 447 -4.79 3.90 1.56
CA LEU A 447 -4.62 3.98 0.10
C LEU A 447 -4.78 5.41 -0.38
N MET A 448 -4.09 5.73 -1.47
CA MET A 448 -4.26 6.98 -2.18
C MET A 448 -5.34 6.83 -3.24
N THR A 449 -6.20 7.82 -3.37
CA THR A 449 -7.23 7.90 -4.40
C THR A 449 -7.50 9.36 -4.77
N PRO A 450 -7.97 9.66 -5.98
CA PRO A 450 -8.45 11.00 -6.34
C PRO A 450 -9.53 11.50 -5.35
N ASN A 451 -9.45 12.75 -4.97
CA ASN A 451 -10.31 13.35 -3.95
C ASN A 451 -11.81 13.20 -4.27
N LYS A 452 -12.18 13.39 -5.53
CA LYS A 452 -13.57 13.25 -6.00
C LYS A 452 -13.92 11.85 -6.48
N LYS A 453 -12.99 10.88 -6.36
CA LYS A 453 -13.18 9.48 -6.76
C LYS A 453 -13.68 9.32 -8.19
N ARG A 454 -13.18 10.15 -9.09
CA ARG A 454 -13.43 10.10 -10.54
C ARG A 454 -12.23 10.63 -11.32
N CYS A 455 -12.12 10.24 -12.58
CA CYS A 455 -11.15 10.78 -13.52
C CYS A 455 -11.79 10.80 -14.91
N LEU A 456 -12.23 11.97 -15.36
CA LEU A 456 -12.96 12.13 -16.62
C LEU A 456 -12.00 12.46 -17.76
N ILE A 457 -11.95 11.58 -18.75
CA ILE A 457 -11.13 11.71 -19.96
C ILE A 457 -12.05 11.69 -21.17
N GLU A 458 -11.83 12.62 -22.10
CA GLU A 458 -12.43 12.58 -23.42
C GLU A 458 -11.67 11.56 -24.27
N VAL A 459 -12.42 10.64 -24.88
CA VAL A 459 -11.92 9.59 -25.77
C VAL A 459 -12.66 9.70 -27.09
N ASP A 460 -11.92 10.00 -28.16
CA ASP A 460 -12.44 10.13 -29.53
C ASP A 460 -11.96 8.94 -30.37
#